data_7d243edbcce69897d9ad4e45925130ee
#
_entry.id   7d243edbcce69897d9ad4e45925130ee
#
_cell.length_a   1.000
_cell.length_b   1.000
_cell.length_c   1.000
_cell.angle_alpha   90.00
_cell.angle_beta   90.00
_cell.angle_gamma   90.00
#
_symmetry.space_group_name_H-M   'P 1'
#
loop_
_entity.id
_entity.type
_entity.pdbx_description
1 polymer ?
#
loop_
_entity_poly.entity_id
_entity_poly.type
_entity_poly.pdbx_seq_one_letter_code
_entity_poly.pdbx_strand_id
1 'polypeptide(L)'
;MAATKPARAIALVRSPTADGIGVFRITISGKAQFYTFKEIRCDIGGRGFVVHRLGLGTVYHVRVGRREESSCECLGWLRHDHCKHVLGLKALAARGLV
;
A
#
# COMPACT_ATOMS: atom_id res chain seq x y z
N MET A 1 25.72 9.49 -16.79
CA MET A 1 24.95 9.39 -15.55
C MET A 1 23.79 8.43 -15.74
N ALA A 2 23.62 7.52 -14.83
CA ALA A 2 22.50 6.58 -14.91
C ALA A 2 21.17 7.30 -14.81
N ALA A 3 20.16 6.81 -15.53
CA ALA A 3 18.82 7.30 -15.38
C ALA A 3 18.36 7.10 -13.94
N THR A 4 17.90 8.16 -13.32
CA THR A 4 17.43 8.09 -11.95
C THR A 4 15.98 7.63 -11.94
N LYS A 5 15.70 6.62 -11.14
CA LYS A 5 14.31 6.29 -10.82
C LYS A 5 13.73 7.40 -9.96
N PRO A 6 12.43 7.70 -10.08
CA PRO A 6 11.80 8.63 -9.15
C PRO A 6 12.05 8.18 -7.72
N ALA A 7 12.43 9.12 -6.87
CA ALA A 7 12.61 8.82 -5.45
C ALA A 7 11.25 8.45 -4.86
N ARG A 8 11.19 7.33 -4.16
CA ARG A 8 9.98 6.86 -3.49
C ARG A 8 10.24 6.74 -2.01
N ALA A 9 9.32 7.26 -1.21
CA ALA A 9 9.38 7.13 0.23
C ALA A 9 8.00 6.73 0.75
N ILE A 10 8.00 5.84 1.73
CA ILE A 10 6.77 5.35 2.35
C ILE A 10 6.89 5.61 3.84
N ALA A 11 5.87 6.21 4.41
CA ALA A 11 5.84 6.51 5.84
C ALA A 11 4.47 6.22 6.42
N LEU A 12 4.45 5.63 7.60
CA LEU A 12 3.23 5.50 8.39
C LEU A 12 2.95 6.87 9.01
N VAL A 13 1.80 7.44 8.70
CA VAL A 13 1.38 8.73 9.22
C VAL A 13 0.64 8.55 10.55
N ARG A 14 -0.23 7.54 10.62
CA ARG A 14 -1.02 7.23 11.80
C ARG A 14 -1.23 5.73 11.89
N SER A 15 -0.91 5.15 13.04
CA SER A 15 -1.20 3.74 13.30
C SER A 15 -2.71 3.50 13.37
N PRO A 16 -3.18 2.28 13.06
CA PRO A 16 -4.60 1.98 13.18
C PRO A 16 -5.13 2.31 14.57
N THR A 17 -6.28 2.97 14.60
CA THR A 17 -7.00 3.34 15.83
C THR A 17 -7.99 2.25 16.22
N ALA A 18 -8.88 2.53 17.18
CA ALA A 18 -9.87 1.57 17.64
C ALA A 18 -10.80 1.06 16.51
N ASP A 19 -11.01 1.86 15.46
CA ASP A 19 -11.75 1.45 14.27
C ASP A 19 -10.94 0.61 13.29
N GLY A 20 -9.66 0.39 13.56
CA GLY A 20 -8.76 -0.38 12.71
C GLY A 20 -8.20 0.39 11.52
N ILE A 21 -8.47 1.66 11.41
CA ILE A 21 -8.05 2.48 10.26
C ILE A 21 -6.76 3.22 10.58
N GLY A 22 -5.73 3.00 9.74
CA GLY A 22 -4.49 3.75 9.78
C GLY A 22 -4.35 4.62 8.53
N VAL A 23 -3.28 5.41 8.51
CA VAL A 23 -2.95 6.29 7.39
C VAL A 23 -1.48 6.10 7.04
N PHE A 24 -1.18 5.92 5.77
CA PHE A 24 0.20 5.96 5.29
C PHE A 24 0.35 6.93 4.12
N ARG A 25 1.58 7.34 3.89
CA ARG A 25 1.92 8.28 2.83
C ARG A 25 2.92 7.65 1.88
N ILE A 26 2.67 7.80 0.59
CA ILE A 26 3.64 7.47 -0.46
C ILE A 26 4.07 8.77 -1.11
N THR A 27 5.37 9.03 -1.11
CA THR A 27 5.95 10.20 -1.77
C THR A 27 6.72 9.72 -2.99
N ILE A 28 6.42 10.27 -4.15
CA ILE A 28 7.11 9.97 -5.41
C ILE A 28 7.53 11.28 -6.02
N SER A 29 8.84 11.46 -6.22
CA SER A 29 9.42 12.68 -6.82
C SER A 29 8.91 13.96 -6.15
N GLY A 30 8.86 13.96 -4.81
CA GLY A 30 8.44 15.11 -4.02
C GLY A 30 6.93 15.29 -3.91
N LYS A 31 6.13 14.48 -4.58
CA LYS A 31 4.67 14.54 -4.50
C LYS A 31 4.16 13.48 -3.53
N ALA A 32 3.49 13.93 -2.49
CA ALA A 32 2.94 13.04 -1.47
C ALA A 32 1.49 12.69 -1.78
N GLN A 33 1.14 11.42 -1.59
CA GLN A 33 -0.24 10.93 -1.66
C GLN A 33 -0.53 10.19 -0.37
N PHE A 34 -1.69 10.44 0.21
CA PHE A 34 -2.11 9.84 1.46
C PHE A 34 -3.18 8.78 1.23
N TYR A 35 -3.07 7.71 2.00
CA TYR A 35 -3.96 6.56 1.90
C TYR A 35 -4.43 6.16 3.29
N THR A 36 -5.71 5.90 3.45
CA THR A 36 -6.19 5.16 4.61
C THR A 36 -6.07 3.68 4.33
N PHE A 37 -5.87 2.87 5.36
CA PHE A 37 -5.86 1.44 5.21
C PHE A 37 -6.52 0.79 6.42
N LYS A 38 -7.19 -0.34 6.17
CA LYS A 38 -7.79 -1.17 7.21
C LYS A 38 -7.50 -2.62 6.87
N GLU A 39 -6.94 -3.35 7.81
CA GLU A 39 -6.73 -4.78 7.63
C GLU A 39 -8.07 -5.50 7.69
N ILE A 40 -8.29 -6.40 6.74
CA ILE A 40 -9.49 -7.23 6.66
C ILE A 40 -9.08 -8.70 6.66
N ARG A 41 -10.04 -9.58 6.96
CA ARG A 41 -9.82 -11.01 6.90
C ARG A 41 -9.49 -11.43 5.47
N CYS A 42 -8.44 -12.27 5.35
CA CYS A 42 -8.01 -12.81 4.05
C CYS A 42 -7.84 -14.32 4.20
N ASP A 43 -8.68 -15.09 3.51
CA ASP A 43 -8.70 -16.55 3.66
C ASP A 43 -7.86 -17.28 2.62
N ILE A 44 -7.27 -16.55 1.66
CA ILE A 44 -6.54 -17.14 0.53
C ILE A 44 -5.02 -17.00 0.65
N GLY A 45 -4.53 -16.55 1.79
CA GLY A 45 -3.10 -16.36 2.06
C GLY A 45 -2.70 -14.89 2.08
N GLY A 46 -1.63 -14.58 2.82
CA GLY A 46 -1.21 -13.21 3.04
C GLY A 46 -2.14 -12.42 3.95
N ARG A 47 -1.94 -11.11 3.97
CA ARG A 47 -2.76 -10.19 4.75
C ARG A 47 -3.55 -9.29 3.80
N GLY A 48 -4.84 -9.16 4.05
CA GLY A 48 -5.73 -8.34 3.24
C GLY A 48 -5.92 -6.96 3.83
N PHE A 49 -5.98 -5.94 2.96
CA PHE A 49 -6.22 -4.57 3.35
C PHE A 49 -7.19 -3.91 2.38
N VAL A 50 -8.04 -3.05 2.93
CA VAL A 50 -8.81 -2.09 2.13
C VAL A 50 -8.03 -0.77 2.17
N VAL A 51 -7.68 -0.25 1.01
CA VAL A 51 -6.89 0.97 0.86
C VAL A 51 -7.71 2.01 0.12
N HIS A 52 -7.80 3.20 0.70
CA HIS A 52 -8.54 4.32 0.11
C HIS A 52 -7.60 5.49 -0.10
N ARG A 53 -7.46 5.94 -1.34
CA ARG A 53 -6.68 7.13 -1.66
C ARG A 53 -7.47 8.37 -1.30
N LEU A 54 -6.93 9.19 -0.40
CA LEU A 54 -7.58 10.43 0.00
C LEU A 54 -7.62 11.41 -1.17
N GLY A 55 -8.78 12.02 -1.36
CA GLY A 55 -9.02 12.98 -2.42
C GLY A 55 -9.64 12.40 -3.69
N LEU A 56 -9.60 11.09 -3.91
CA LEU A 56 -10.14 10.47 -5.12
C LEU A 56 -11.34 9.56 -4.89
N GLY A 57 -11.61 9.16 -3.66
CA GLY A 57 -12.71 8.23 -3.37
C GLY A 57 -12.49 6.81 -3.91
N THR A 58 -11.35 6.51 -4.51
CA THR A 58 -11.04 5.18 -5.05
C THR A 58 -10.63 4.25 -3.93
N VAL A 59 -11.18 3.05 -3.93
CA VAL A 59 -10.90 2.01 -2.94
C VAL A 59 -10.30 0.80 -3.65
N TYR A 60 -9.22 0.27 -3.07
CA TYR A 60 -8.56 -0.92 -3.59
C TYR A 60 -8.52 -2.00 -2.52
N HIS A 61 -8.73 -3.25 -2.92
CA HIS A 61 -8.41 -4.39 -2.09
C HIS A 61 -6.98 -4.81 -2.39
N VAL A 62 -6.14 -4.82 -1.37
CA VAL A 62 -4.70 -5.11 -1.49
C VAL A 62 -4.38 -6.32 -0.64
N ARG A 63 -3.67 -7.27 -1.22
CA ARG A 63 -3.19 -8.44 -0.49
C ARG A 63 -1.67 -8.40 -0.47
N VAL A 64 -1.09 -8.64 0.71
CA VAL A 64 0.35 -8.58 0.93
C VAL A 64 0.82 -9.87 1.59
N GLY A 65 1.81 -10.49 1.01
CA GLY A 65 2.40 -11.71 1.50
C GLY A 65 3.63 -12.04 0.67
N ARG A 66 3.88 -13.33 0.46
CA ARG A 66 4.86 -13.76 -0.52
C ARG A 66 4.42 -13.32 -1.91
N ARG A 67 5.31 -13.45 -2.91
CA ARG A 67 5.01 -12.95 -4.25
C ARG A 67 3.68 -13.46 -4.80
N GLU A 68 3.42 -14.77 -4.67
CA GLU A 68 2.19 -15.39 -5.14
C GLU A 68 0.96 -15.05 -4.29
N GLU A 69 1.18 -14.47 -3.11
CA GLU A 69 0.13 -14.07 -2.19
C GLU A 69 -0.13 -12.56 -2.21
N SER A 70 0.55 -11.82 -3.09
CA SER A 70 0.40 -10.37 -3.18
C SER A 70 -0.44 -9.99 -4.39
N SER A 71 -1.35 -9.06 -4.23
CA SER A 71 -2.19 -8.58 -5.32
C SER A 71 -2.80 -7.22 -4.99
N CYS A 72 -3.25 -6.53 -6.03
CA CYS A 72 -3.98 -5.26 -5.90
C CYS A 72 -4.95 -5.12 -7.07
N GLU A 73 -6.01 -4.37 -6.88
CA GLU A 73 -7.00 -4.11 -7.92
C GLU A 73 -6.65 -2.93 -8.83
N CYS A 74 -5.54 -2.24 -8.58
CA CYS A 74 -5.18 -1.06 -9.37
C CYS A 74 -4.63 -1.45 -10.75
N LEU A 75 -4.65 -0.49 -11.68
CA LEU A 75 -4.15 -0.72 -13.05
C LEU A 75 -2.66 -1.06 -13.09
N GLY A 76 -1.87 -0.48 -12.18
CA GLY A 76 -0.44 -0.79 -12.10
C GLY A 76 -0.21 -2.27 -11.85
N TRP A 77 -0.94 -2.86 -10.91
CA TRP A 77 -0.85 -4.29 -10.63
C TRP A 77 -1.31 -5.13 -11.81
N LEU A 78 -2.46 -4.78 -12.39
CA LEU A 78 -3.03 -5.54 -13.51
C LEU A 78 -2.11 -5.55 -14.73
N ARG A 79 -1.32 -4.49 -14.93
CA ARG A 79 -0.42 -4.36 -16.07
C ARG A 79 0.97 -4.93 -15.82
N HIS A 80 1.48 -4.82 -14.60
CA HIS A 80 2.90 -5.02 -14.31
C HIS A 80 3.17 -6.04 -13.21
N ASP A 81 2.15 -6.62 -12.59
CA ASP A 81 2.25 -7.51 -11.42
C ASP A 81 2.99 -6.87 -10.24
N HIS A 82 3.07 -5.55 -10.19
CA HIS A 82 3.57 -4.79 -9.05
C HIS A 82 2.92 -3.42 -9.03
N CYS A 83 2.81 -2.84 -7.85
CA CYS A 83 2.27 -1.49 -7.71
C CYS A 83 2.76 -0.86 -6.40
N LYS A 84 2.62 0.46 -6.31
CA LYS A 84 3.03 1.23 -5.13
C LYS A 84 2.24 0.85 -3.87
N HIS A 85 0.99 0.43 -4.00
CA HIS A 85 0.15 0.05 -2.85
C HIS A 85 0.67 -1.21 -2.17
N VAL A 86 0.95 -2.26 -2.96
CA VAL A 86 1.52 -3.50 -2.43
C VAL A 86 2.92 -3.25 -1.87
N LEU A 87 3.76 -2.54 -2.60
CA LEU A 87 5.12 -2.23 -2.15
C LEU A 87 5.11 -1.40 -0.87
N GLY A 88 4.20 -0.44 -0.75
CA GLY A 88 4.07 0.39 0.43
C GLY A 88 3.68 -0.40 1.67
N LEU A 89 2.62 -1.16 1.59
CA LEU A 89 2.16 -1.99 2.70
C LEU A 89 3.18 -3.07 3.07
N LYS A 90 3.82 -3.67 2.07
CA LYS A 90 4.86 -4.67 2.29
C LYS A 90 6.05 -4.09 3.05
N ALA A 91 6.48 -2.87 2.69
CA ALA A 91 7.55 -2.17 3.39
C ALA A 91 7.16 -1.85 4.84
N LEU A 92 5.94 -1.38 5.08
CA LEU A 92 5.46 -1.11 6.43
C LEU A 92 5.36 -2.39 7.27
N ALA A 93 4.89 -3.48 6.67
CA ALA A 93 4.81 -4.76 7.35
C ALA A 93 6.20 -5.29 7.71
N ALA A 94 7.18 -5.15 6.81
CA ALA A 94 8.57 -5.56 7.05
C ALA A 94 9.21 -4.78 8.20
N ARG A 95 8.74 -3.55 8.44
CA ARG A 95 9.20 -2.70 9.56
C ARG A 95 8.43 -2.96 10.85
N GLY A 96 7.46 -3.86 10.83
CA GLY A 96 6.59 -4.11 11.99
C GLY A 96 5.61 -2.98 12.30
N LEU A 97 5.34 -2.10 11.35
CA LEU A 97 4.46 -0.94 11.56
C LEU A 97 2.98 -1.25 11.31
N VAL A 98 2.71 -2.32 10.63
CA VAL A 98 1.35 -2.78 10.38
C VAL A 98 1.22 -4.27 10.61
#